data_e8917c0277e9b4e0704777bcd734aa3b
#
_entry.id   e8917c0277e9b4e0704777bcd734aa3b
#
_cell.length_a   1.000
_cell.length_b   1.000
_cell.length_c   1.000
_cell.angle_alpha   90.00
_cell.angle_beta   90.00
_cell.angle_gamma   90.00
#
_symmetry.space_group_name_H-M   'P 1'
#
loop_
_entity.id
_entity.type
_entity.pdbx_description
1 polymer ?
#
loop_
_entity_poly.entity_id
_entity_poly.type
_entity_poly.pdbx_seq_one_letter_code
_entity_poly.pdbx_strand_id
1 'polypeptide(L)' 'MTRYIVCWTDNGIFSDTQMKVFDGRDPANWFAKSIETQYNDVKVYLARKGDFDD' A
#
# COMPACT_ATOMS: atom_id res chain seq x y z
N MET A 1 8.02 -15.53 -5.04
CA MET A 1 7.21 -14.53 -5.76
C MET A 1 7.21 -13.22 -4.99
N THR A 2 7.46 -12.13 -5.69
CA THR A 2 7.59 -10.83 -5.04
C THR A 2 6.24 -10.12 -5.00
N ARG A 3 5.90 -9.58 -3.83
CA ARG A 3 4.66 -8.84 -3.66
C ARG A 3 4.97 -7.45 -3.14
N TYR A 4 4.06 -6.54 -3.42
CA TYR A 4 4.19 -5.15 -2.99
C TYR A 4 2.97 -4.76 -2.18
N ILE A 5 3.20 -4.01 -1.11
CA ILE A 5 2.13 -3.51 -0.26
C ILE A 5 2.08 -1.99 -0.40
N VAL A 6 0.89 -1.48 -0.69
CA VAL A 6 0.65 -0.04 -0.69
C VAL A 6 -0.11 0.28 0.59
N CYS A 7 0.46 1.17 1.39
CA CYS A 7 -0.16 1.61 2.64
C CYS A 7 -0.51 3.09 2.53
N TRP A 8 -1.60 3.48 3.15
CA TRP A 8 -1.99 4.88 3.22
C TRP A 8 -2.82 5.14 4.47
N THR A 9 -2.86 6.40 4.89
CA THR A 9 -3.66 6.81 6.04
C THR A 9 -4.90 7.54 5.55
N ASP A 10 -6.05 7.05 6.01
CA ASP A 10 -7.32 7.68 5.67
C ASP A 10 -7.43 9.03 6.36
N ASN A 11 -8.00 10.01 5.64
CA ASN A 11 -8.20 11.36 6.17
C ASN A 11 -9.44 11.47 7.06
N GLY A 12 -10.04 10.36 7.43
CA GLY A 12 -11.23 10.37 8.25
C GLY A 12 -10.95 10.74 9.70
N ILE A 13 -12.00 10.73 10.50
CA ILE A 13 -11.92 11.10 11.91
C ILE A 13 -10.98 10.18 12.67
N PHE A 14 -10.90 8.93 12.28
CA PHE A 14 -10.11 7.93 13.00
C PHE A 14 -8.76 7.62 12.36
N SER A 15 -8.41 8.24 11.28
CA SER A 15 -7.08 8.13 10.65
C SER A 15 -6.53 6.71 10.61
N ASP A 16 -7.33 5.76 10.18
CA ASP A 16 -6.90 4.37 10.12
C ASP A 16 -5.94 4.14 8.95
N THR A 17 -4.94 3.29 9.20
CA THR A 17 -4.01 2.88 8.15
C THR A 17 -4.63 1.75 7.34
N GLN A 18 -4.67 1.92 6.03
CA GLN A 18 -5.17 0.92 5.10
C GLN A 18 -4.01 0.34 4.31
N MET A 19 -4.18 -0.86 3.80
CA MET A 19 -3.16 -1.46 2.96
C MET A 19 -3.78 -2.36 1.90
N LYS A 20 -3.06 -2.48 0.78
CA LYS A 20 -3.48 -3.35 -0.31
C LYS A 20 -2.27 -4.04 -0.90
N VAL A 21 -2.42 -5.32 -1.23
CA VAL A 21 -1.33 -6.14 -1.74
C VAL A 21 -1.43 -6.26 -3.26
N PHE A 22 -0.29 -6.14 -3.92
CA PHE A 22 -0.20 -6.28 -5.38
C PHE A 22 0.86 -7.30 -5.72
N ASP A 23 0.65 -8.02 -6.82
CA ASP A 23 1.59 -9.03 -7.28
C ASP A 23 2.71 -8.47 -8.15
N GLY A 24 2.68 -7.19 -8.45
CA GLY A 24 3.69 -6.58 -9.29
C GLY A 24 3.96 -5.14 -8.88
N ARG A 25 5.14 -4.65 -9.25
CA ARG A 25 5.56 -3.30 -8.91
C ARG A 25 4.76 -2.24 -9.65
N ASP A 26 4.51 -2.45 -10.93
CA ASP A 26 3.83 -1.45 -11.75
C ASP A 26 2.41 -1.15 -11.26
N PRO A 27 1.55 -2.16 -11.03
CA PRO A 27 0.23 -1.88 -10.50
C PRO A 27 0.28 -1.26 -9.10
N ALA A 28 1.24 -1.66 -8.27
CA ALA A 28 1.39 -1.09 -6.94
C ALA A 28 1.73 0.41 -7.03
N ASN A 29 2.69 0.76 -7.87
CA ASN A 29 3.09 2.15 -8.06
C ASN A 29 1.95 2.97 -8.66
N TRP A 30 1.26 2.41 -9.61
CA TRP A 30 0.14 3.09 -10.25
C TRP A 30 -0.97 3.40 -9.24
N PHE A 31 -1.29 2.42 -8.41
CA PHE A 31 -2.30 2.59 -7.38
C PHE A 31 -1.86 3.65 -6.37
N ALA A 32 -0.61 3.56 -5.90
CA ALA A 32 -0.08 4.52 -4.94
C ALA A 32 -0.15 5.94 -5.49
N LYS A 33 0.19 6.09 -6.77
CA LYS A 33 0.16 7.40 -7.41
C LYS A 33 -1.25 7.95 -7.53
N SER A 34 -2.23 7.09 -7.80
CA SER A 34 -3.60 7.55 -7.95
C SER A 34 -4.23 7.95 -6.62
N ILE A 35 -3.77 7.42 -5.49
CA ILE A 35 -4.34 7.76 -4.19
C ILE A 35 -3.54 8.81 -3.43
N GLU A 36 -2.34 9.15 -3.88
CA GLU A 36 -1.48 10.06 -3.11
C GLU A 36 -2.07 11.46 -2.96
N THR A 37 -2.99 11.83 -3.85
CA THR A 37 -3.67 13.13 -3.77
C THR A 37 -4.90 13.10 -2.85
N GLN A 38 -5.35 11.91 -2.48
CA GLN A 38 -6.56 11.74 -1.66
C GLN A 38 -6.26 11.34 -0.24
N TYR A 39 -5.12 10.69 -0.02
CA TYR A 39 -4.77 10.15 1.29
C TYR A 39 -3.40 10.63 1.71
N ASN A 40 -3.13 10.50 3.01
CA ASN A 40 -1.85 10.87 3.58
C ASN A 40 -0.94 9.65 3.72
N ASP A 41 0.36 9.92 3.77
CA ASP A 41 1.37 8.90 4.08
C ASP A 41 1.28 7.67 3.18
N VAL A 42 1.10 7.92 1.89
CA VAL A 42 1.06 6.81 0.92
C VAL A 42 2.47 6.28 0.74
N LYS A 43 2.64 4.98 0.99
CA LYS A 43 3.94 4.31 0.90
C LYS A 43 3.81 2.98 0.18
N VAL A 44 4.87 2.60 -0.52
CA VAL A 44 4.94 1.32 -1.21
C VAL A 44 6.08 0.53 -0.61
N TYR A 45 5.79 -0.68 -0.16
CA TYR A 45 6.79 -1.56 0.44
C TYR A 45 6.96 -2.81 -0.39
N LEU A 46 8.19 -3.27 -0.45
CA LEU A 46 8.48 -4.59 -1.01
C LEU A 46 8.24 -5.62 0.08
N ALA A 47 7.27 -6.48 -0.14
CA ALA A 47 6.93 -7.51 0.83
C ALA A 47 7.62 -8.83 0.49
N ARG A 48 8.22 -9.43 1.48
CA ARG A 48 8.84 -10.74 1.35
C ARG A 48 7.88 -11.81 1.82
N LYS A 49 8.21 -13.06 1.50
CA LYS A 49 7.34 -14.18 1.83
C LYS A 49 6.94 -14.19 3.30
N GLY A 50 7.85 -13.94 4.19
CA GLY A 50 7.56 -13.98 5.63
C GLY A 50 6.65 -12.86 6.13
N ASP A 51 6.52 -11.79 5.36
CA ASP A 51 5.74 -10.63 5.80
C ASP A 51 4.24 -10.88 5.80
N PHE A 52 3.80 -11.86 5.02
CA PHE A 52 2.39 -12.22 4.93
C PHE A 52 2.08 -13.52 5.61
N ASP A 53 3.06 -14.12 6.17
CA ASP A 53 2.88 -15.45 6.73
C ASP A 53 2.12 -15.37 8.04
N ASP A 54 1.05 -16.06 8.08
CA ASP A 54 0.21 -16.10 9.27
C ASP A 54 0.63 -17.21 10.20
#